data_35116c9ebcecf7618c40fb76bfc1b9b3
#
_entry.id   35116c9ebcecf7618c40fb76bfc1b9b3
#
_cell.length_a   1.000
_cell.length_b   1.000
_cell.length_c   1.000
_cell.angle_alpha   90.00
_cell.angle_beta   90.00
_cell.angle_gamma   90.00
#
_symmetry.space_group_name_H-M   'P 1'
#
loop_
_entity.id
_entity.type
_entity.pdbx_description
1 polymer ?
#
loop_
_entity_poly.entity_id
_entity_poly.type
_entity_poly.pdbx_seq_one_letter_code
_entity_poly.pdbx_strand_id
1 'polypeptide(L)'
;STKNFEFQKTAFLTKSNSTFIEEMYIKFVNNDPTLPDSWKKYFDEIGDELDVIVNEINGPSWSPSKKISKPETQNQSDKDVNLSELELIKSNANSIKAVAMIRSYRQRGHLIAKLDPLGLLKSDYLDELHPESYGFRKEDYQKKIFLDGVTNKQYSNITEILNFLREKYCGPLGYEYMHISNPTERKWFRDRVEKADDFKFTQNGKEAILNKLIQAEGY
;
A
#
# COMPACT_ATOMS: atom_id res chain seq x y z
N SER A 1 47.48 1.20 -15.56
CA SER A 1 46.50 1.98 -15.05
C SER A 1 45.22 2.15 -15.90
N THR A 2 44.75 1.07 -16.48
CA THR A 2 43.57 1.02 -17.37
C THR A 2 42.27 1.33 -16.60
N LYS A 3 42.17 0.92 -15.33
CA LYS A 3 40.97 1.17 -14.48
C LYS A 3 40.66 2.64 -14.19
N ASN A 4 41.67 3.50 -14.12
CA ASN A 4 41.44 4.93 -13.93
C ASN A 4 40.91 5.63 -15.20
N PHE A 5 41.18 5.07 -16.36
CA PHE A 5 40.71 5.62 -17.62
C PHE A 5 39.25 5.24 -17.86
N GLU A 6 38.84 4.03 -17.51
CA GLU A 6 37.42 3.60 -17.51
C GLU A 6 36.60 4.38 -16.50
N PHE A 7 37.14 4.64 -15.30
CA PHE A 7 36.46 5.44 -14.28
C PHE A 7 36.26 6.90 -14.72
N GLN A 8 37.22 7.48 -15.48
CA GLN A 8 37.05 8.82 -16.03
C GLN A 8 36.01 8.88 -17.15
N LYS A 9 35.86 7.84 -17.98
CA LYS A 9 34.84 7.74 -19.03
C LYS A 9 33.42 7.64 -18.47
N THR A 10 33.26 7.01 -17.32
CA THR A 10 31.93 6.78 -16.70
C THR A 10 31.63 7.74 -15.55
N ALA A 11 32.61 8.51 -15.07
CA ALA A 11 32.45 9.40 -13.91
C ALA A 11 31.41 10.52 -14.14
N PHE A 12 31.10 10.83 -15.38
CA PHE A 12 30.10 11.84 -15.70
C PHE A 12 28.67 11.25 -15.79
N LEU A 13 28.51 9.93 -15.76
CA LEU A 13 27.24 9.20 -15.65
C LEU A 13 26.73 9.22 -14.20
N THR A 14 26.72 10.40 -13.57
CA THR A 14 26.20 10.55 -12.21
C THR A 14 24.69 10.72 -12.24
N LYS A 15 24.00 10.31 -11.17
CA LYS A 15 22.54 10.40 -11.02
C LYS A 15 21.92 11.74 -11.39
N SER A 16 22.67 12.85 -11.26
CA SER A 16 22.20 14.18 -11.60
C SER A 16 22.06 14.44 -13.10
N ASN A 17 22.77 13.66 -13.93
CA ASN A 17 22.79 13.84 -15.38
C ASN A 17 22.11 12.70 -16.15
N SER A 18 21.54 11.70 -15.45
CA SER A 18 20.96 10.52 -16.07
C SER A 18 19.88 10.85 -17.10
N THR A 19 18.96 11.73 -16.73
CA THR A 19 17.83 12.12 -17.60
C THR A 19 18.32 12.79 -18.89
N PHE A 20 19.35 13.62 -18.81
CA PHE A 20 19.94 14.26 -20.00
C PHE A 20 20.65 13.25 -20.88
N ILE A 21 21.38 12.31 -20.28
CA ILE A 21 22.08 11.25 -21.03
C ILE A 21 21.10 10.30 -21.71
N GLU A 22 20.03 9.94 -21.03
CA GLU A 22 18.92 9.14 -21.58
C GLU A 22 18.28 9.83 -22.80
N GLU A 23 18.04 11.15 -22.71
CA GLU A 23 17.52 11.93 -23.83
C GLU A 23 18.46 11.94 -25.04
N MET A 24 19.78 12.15 -24.81
CA MET A 24 20.79 12.11 -25.88
C MET A 24 20.92 10.70 -26.49
N TYR A 25 20.78 9.66 -25.66
CA TYR A 25 20.83 8.29 -26.10
C TYR A 25 19.60 7.92 -26.97
N ILE A 26 18.42 8.35 -26.59
CA ILE A 26 17.20 8.17 -27.40
C ILE A 26 17.36 8.84 -28.77
N LYS A 27 17.98 10.02 -28.83
CA LYS A 27 18.30 10.71 -30.09
C LYS A 27 19.31 9.90 -30.92
N PHE A 28 20.30 9.27 -30.28
CA PHE A 28 21.28 8.42 -30.94
C PHE A 28 20.63 7.19 -31.59
N VAL A 29 19.80 6.46 -30.85
CA VAL A 29 19.08 5.25 -31.33
C VAL A 29 18.14 5.61 -32.49
N ASN A 30 17.51 6.78 -32.45
CA ASN A 30 16.61 7.26 -33.49
C ASN A 30 17.34 7.90 -34.70
N ASN A 31 18.67 7.94 -34.70
CA ASN A 31 19.50 8.59 -35.75
C ASN A 31 19.08 10.08 -35.95
N ASP A 32 18.76 10.78 -34.87
CA ASP A 32 18.31 12.17 -34.94
C ASP A 32 19.46 13.08 -35.43
N PRO A 33 19.27 13.86 -36.50
CA PRO A 33 20.29 14.75 -37.05
C PRO A 33 20.68 15.91 -36.09
N THR A 34 19.88 16.16 -35.07
CA THR A 34 20.16 17.20 -34.05
C THR A 34 21.17 16.74 -32.98
N LEU A 35 21.58 15.47 -32.98
CA LEU A 35 22.55 14.95 -32.03
C LEU A 35 23.98 15.42 -32.42
N PRO A 36 24.72 16.09 -31.51
CA PRO A 36 26.12 16.49 -31.75
C PRO A 36 27.02 15.27 -32.02
N ASP A 37 27.98 15.42 -32.95
CA ASP A 37 28.90 14.34 -33.36
C ASP A 37 29.79 13.83 -32.21
N SER A 38 30.04 14.67 -31.19
CA SER A 38 30.74 14.25 -29.97
C SER A 38 29.98 13.17 -29.20
N TRP A 39 28.64 13.24 -29.16
CA TRP A 39 27.77 12.25 -28.50
C TRP A 39 27.65 10.98 -29.32
N LYS A 40 27.64 11.06 -30.66
CA LYS A 40 27.67 9.88 -31.54
C LYS A 40 28.91 9.06 -31.28
N LYS A 41 30.10 9.72 -31.31
CA LYS A 41 31.37 9.06 -31.03
C LYS A 41 31.42 8.45 -29.62
N TYR A 42 30.87 9.13 -28.64
CA TYR A 42 30.83 8.63 -27.28
C TYR A 42 29.99 7.37 -27.15
N PHE A 43 28.82 7.33 -27.76
CA PHE A 43 27.96 6.15 -27.73
C PHE A 43 28.49 5.00 -28.59
N ASP A 44 29.14 5.29 -29.72
CA ASP A 44 29.82 4.29 -30.53
C ASP A 44 31.04 3.65 -29.81
N GLU A 45 31.75 4.41 -28.96
CA GLU A 45 32.87 3.91 -28.16
C GLU A 45 32.44 3.05 -26.95
N ILE A 46 31.23 3.19 -26.44
CA ILE A 46 30.68 2.39 -25.32
C ILE A 46 30.35 0.94 -25.82
N GLY A 47 30.09 0.76 -27.11
CA GLY A 47 30.03 -0.57 -27.77
C GLY A 47 28.93 -1.49 -27.19
N ASP A 48 29.26 -2.78 -27.03
CA ASP A 48 28.33 -3.89 -26.73
C ASP A 48 27.54 -3.75 -25.39
N GLU A 49 27.88 -2.83 -24.52
CA GLU A 49 27.07 -2.52 -23.32
C GLU A 49 25.76 -1.80 -23.65
N LEU A 50 25.61 -1.32 -24.89
CA LEU A 50 24.40 -0.65 -25.35
C LEU A 50 23.17 -1.55 -25.34
N ASP A 51 23.31 -2.83 -25.63
CA ASP A 51 22.19 -3.78 -25.60
C ASP A 51 21.63 -3.97 -24.17
N VAL A 52 22.49 -3.87 -23.17
CA VAL A 52 22.09 -3.93 -21.77
C VAL A 52 21.30 -2.68 -21.39
N ILE A 53 21.76 -1.51 -21.82
CA ILE A 53 21.10 -0.22 -21.56
C ILE A 53 19.75 -0.14 -22.28
N VAL A 54 19.67 -0.61 -23.54
CA VAL A 54 18.41 -0.69 -24.29
C VAL A 54 17.41 -1.62 -23.61
N ASN A 55 17.87 -2.73 -23.06
CA ASN A 55 17.01 -3.65 -22.32
C ASN A 55 16.52 -3.05 -21.00
N GLU A 56 17.34 -2.23 -20.32
CA GLU A 56 16.93 -1.51 -19.11
C GLU A 56 15.94 -0.38 -19.40
N ILE A 57 16.11 0.36 -20.49
CA ILE A 57 15.17 1.40 -20.95
C ILE A 57 13.81 0.79 -21.35
N ASN A 58 13.79 -0.40 -21.92
CA ASN A 58 12.56 -1.13 -22.27
C ASN A 58 11.85 -1.74 -21.04
N GLY A 59 12.40 -1.55 -19.85
CA GLY A 59 11.88 -2.00 -18.59
C GLY A 59 12.49 -3.34 -18.14
N PRO A 60 12.37 -3.63 -16.84
CA PRO A 60 12.98 -4.83 -16.26
C PRO A 60 12.44 -6.10 -16.90
N SER A 61 13.29 -7.12 -17.04
CA SER A 61 12.98 -8.41 -17.69
C SER A 61 11.78 -9.18 -17.07
N TRP A 62 11.34 -8.78 -15.89
CA TRP A 62 10.15 -9.29 -15.22
C TRP A 62 8.88 -8.45 -15.51
N SER A 63 9.01 -7.36 -16.22
CA SER A 63 7.85 -6.59 -16.70
C SER A 63 7.06 -7.46 -17.68
N PRO A 64 5.75 -7.69 -17.44
CA PRO A 64 4.97 -8.53 -18.34
C PRO A 64 5.00 -7.94 -19.75
N SER A 65 5.56 -8.71 -20.70
CA SER A 65 5.65 -8.36 -22.12
C SER A 65 4.30 -8.32 -22.84
N LYS A 66 3.20 -8.26 -22.13
CA LYS A 66 1.93 -7.86 -22.71
C LYS A 66 2.08 -6.39 -23.07
N LYS A 67 2.41 -6.14 -24.35
CA LYS A 67 2.00 -4.90 -24.99
C LYS A 67 0.54 -4.71 -24.64
N ILE A 68 0.26 -3.84 -23.69
CA ILE A 68 -1.05 -3.22 -23.59
C ILE A 68 -1.14 -2.54 -24.96
N SER A 69 -1.82 -3.18 -25.90
CA SER A 69 -2.25 -2.52 -27.11
C SER A 69 -2.90 -1.26 -26.61
N LYS A 70 -2.24 -0.10 -26.83
CA LYS A 70 -2.95 1.17 -26.72
C LYS A 70 -4.21 0.93 -27.50
N PRO A 71 -5.41 1.08 -26.93
CA PRO A 71 -6.59 1.09 -27.73
C PRO A 71 -6.32 2.17 -28.76
N GLU A 72 -6.25 1.77 -30.02
CA GLU A 72 -6.29 2.72 -31.13
C GLU A 72 -7.44 3.65 -30.77
N THR A 73 -7.13 4.91 -30.69
CA THR A 73 -8.11 5.96 -30.47
C THR A 73 -8.92 6.03 -31.77
N GLN A 74 -9.74 5.01 -31.99
CA GLN A 74 -10.89 5.15 -32.83
C GLN A 74 -11.80 6.09 -32.06
N ASN A 75 -11.95 7.28 -32.60
CA ASN A 75 -13.02 8.20 -32.29
C ASN A 75 -14.36 7.46 -32.47
N GLN A 76 -14.71 6.63 -31.53
CA GLN A 76 -16.05 6.11 -31.36
C GLN A 76 -16.64 6.84 -30.18
N SER A 77 -17.59 7.67 -30.56
CA SER A 77 -18.59 8.31 -29.71
C SER A 77 -18.74 7.70 -28.33
N ASP A 78 -18.50 8.54 -27.29
CA ASP A 78 -18.80 8.34 -25.87
C ASP A 78 -20.26 7.95 -25.60
N LYS A 79 -20.74 6.81 -26.07
CA LYS A 79 -22.16 6.49 -25.86
C LYS A 79 -22.52 5.04 -25.50
N ASP A 80 -21.57 4.13 -25.31
CA ASP A 80 -21.93 2.81 -24.77
C ASP A 80 -20.80 2.23 -23.90
N VAL A 81 -20.44 2.92 -22.82
CA VAL A 81 -19.79 2.25 -21.70
C VAL A 81 -20.86 1.39 -21.03
N ASN A 82 -20.79 0.09 -21.23
CA ASN A 82 -21.72 -0.89 -20.69
C ASN A 82 -21.94 -0.58 -19.21
N LEU A 83 -23.19 -0.39 -18.78
CA LEU A 83 -23.55 -0.14 -17.36
C LEU A 83 -22.88 -1.16 -16.42
N SER A 84 -22.68 -2.41 -16.87
CA SER A 84 -21.99 -3.45 -16.15
C SER A 84 -20.50 -3.18 -15.90
N GLU A 85 -19.81 -2.52 -16.83
CA GLU A 85 -18.38 -2.18 -16.70
C GLU A 85 -18.16 -1.05 -15.70
N LEU A 86 -19.03 -0.04 -15.71
CA LEU A 86 -19.03 1.04 -14.71
C LEU A 86 -19.33 0.51 -13.30
N GLU A 87 -20.22 -0.46 -13.16
CA GLU A 87 -20.53 -1.09 -11.90
C GLU A 87 -19.35 -1.92 -11.38
N LEU A 88 -18.65 -2.64 -12.25
CA LEU A 88 -17.43 -3.39 -11.89
C LEU A 88 -16.31 -2.45 -11.44
N ILE A 89 -16.09 -1.33 -12.14
CA ILE A 89 -15.09 -0.32 -11.75
C ILE A 89 -15.43 0.27 -10.38
N LYS A 90 -16.69 0.60 -10.13
CA LYS A 90 -17.16 1.12 -8.82
C LYS A 90 -16.99 0.08 -7.71
N SER A 91 -17.33 -1.18 -7.98
CA SER A 91 -17.18 -2.27 -7.02
C SER A 91 -15.71 -2.47 -6.63
N ASN A 92 -14.81 -2.50 -7.62
CA ASN A 92 -13.37 -2.61 -7.40
C ASN A 92 -12.82 -1.41 -6.60
N ALA A 93 -13.24 -0.20 -6.96
CA ALA A 93 -12.85 1.00 -6.23
C ALA A 93 -13.31 0.96 -4.76
N ASN A 94 -14.53 0.48 -4.50
CA ASN A 94 -15.05 0.35 -3.14
C ASN A 94 -14.27 -0.70 -2.33
N SER A 95 -13.86 -1.81 -2.95
CA SER A 95 -13.02 -2.83 -2.32
C SER A 95 -11.66 -2.27 -1.91
N ILE A 96 -11.00 -1.51 -2.79
CA ILE A 96 -9.72 -0.86 -2.50
C ILE A 96 -9.86 0.14 -1.35
N LYS A 97 -10.89 0.97 -1.35
CA LYS A 97 -11.18 1.94 -0.29
C LYS A 97 -11.44 1.26 1.05
N ALA A 98 -12.22 0.19 1.07
CA ALA A 98 -12.51 -0.57 2.28
C ALA A 98 -11.24 -1.22 2.85
N VAL A 99 -10.38 -1.79 2.01
CA VAL A 99 -9.09 -2.35 2.42
C VAL A 99 -8.17 -1.27 2.98
N ALA A 100 -8.14 -0.08 2.38
CA ALA A 100 -7.38 1.06 2.90
C ALA A 100 -7.87 1.47 4.29
N MET A 101 -9.18 1.59 4.50
CA MET A 101 -9.78 1.89 5.80
C MET A 101 -9.45 0.82 6.86
N ILE A 102 -9.56 -0.47 6.53
CA ILE A 102 -9.18 -1.58 7.41
C ILE A 102 -7.71 -1.43 7.84
N ARG A 103 -6.84 -1.07 6.91
CA ARG A 103 -5.41 -0.86 7.15
C ARG A 103 -5.15 0.30 8.11
N SER A 104 -5.89 1.39 8.00
CA SER A 104 -5.80 2.53 8.92
C SER A 104 -6.22 2.15 10.34
N TYR A 105 -7.28 1.37 10.50
CA TYR A 105 -7.65 0.87 11.82
C TYR A 105 -6.59 -0.06 12.45
N ARG A 106 -5.98 -0.94 11.65
CA ARG A 106 -4.88 -1.80 12.13
C ARG A 106 -3.66 -1.00 12.57
N GLN A 107 -3.44 0.14 11.95
CA GLN A 107 -2.29 1.00 12.21
C GLN A 107 -2.54 2.01 13.34
N ARG A 108 -3.74 2.61 13.41
CA ARG A 108 -4.05 3.75 14.28
C ARG A 108 -5.30 3.58 15.13
N GLY A 109 -5.98 2.45 15.06
CA GLY A 109 -7.18 2.20 15.88
C GLY A 109 -6.93 2.31 17.37
N HIS A 110 -5.72 1.99 17.85
CA HIS A 110 -5.32 2.11 19.24
C HIS A 110 -5.37 3.56 19.77
N LEU A 111 -5.22 4.58 18.91
CA LEU A 111 -5.26 5.99 19.31
C LEU A 111 -6.64 6.44 19.78
N ILE A 112 -7.71 5.76 19.34
CA ILE A 112 -9.09 6.02 19.79
C ILE A 112 -9.63 4.90 20.66
N ALA A 113 -8.77 4.00 21.14
CA ALA A 113 -9.14 2.92 22.02
C ALA A 113 -9.56 3.49 23.40
N LYS A 114 -10.48 2.81 24.06
CA LYS A 114 -11.01 3.18 25.36
C LYS A 114 -10.06 2.75 26.49
N LEU A 115 -8.88 3.37 26.55
CA LEU A 115 -7.82 3.00 27.50
C LEU A 115 -8.00 3.66 28.87
N ASP A 116 -8.82 4.68 28.95
CA ASP A 116 -9.08 5.40 30.20
C ASP A 116 -10.43 5.00 30.80
N PRO A 117 -10.45 4.20 31.88
CA PRO A 117 -11.68 3.79 32.54
C PRO A 117 -12.40 4.95 33.28
N LEU A 118 -11.69 6.04 33.58
CA LEU A 118 -12.24 7.20 34.25
C LEU A 118 -12.83 8.24 33.28
N GLY A 119 -12.53 8.10 31.97
CA GLY A 119 -13.05 9.00 30.94
C GLY A 119 -12.48 10.42 30.98
N LEU A 120 -11.30 10.59 31.54
CA LEU A 120 -10.60 11.88 31.64
C LEU A 120 -9.90 12.28 30.36
N LEU A 121 -9.48 11.26 29.56
CA LEU A 121 -8.81 11.46 28.27
C LEU A 121 -9.86 11.70 27.18
N LYS A 122 -9.66 12.75 26.40
CA LYS A 122 -10.43 13.00 25.19
C LYS A 122 -9.66 12.38 24.02
N SER A 123 -10.31 11.49 23.26
CA SER A 123 -9.74 10.97 22.02
C SER A 123 -9.87 12.04 20.93
N ASP A 124 -8.79 12.20 20.15
CA ASP A 124 -8.80 13.08 19.00
C ASP A 124 -9.65 12.49 17.87
N TYR A 125 -10.23 13.37 17.04
CA TYR A 125 -10.89 12.95 15.82
C TYR A 125 -9.84 12.62 14.76
N LEU A 126 -9.86 11.39 14.27
CA LEU A 126 -8.94 10.91 13.22
C LEU A 126 -9.71 10.67 11.93
N ASP A 127 -9.55 11.56 10.96
CA ASP A 127 -10.23 11.51 9.66
C ASP A 127 -10.11 10.14 8.99
N GLU A 128 -8.93 9.54 9.02
CA GLU A 128 -8.62 8.26 8.38
C GLU A 128 -9.32 7.04 8.99
N LEU A 129 -10.00 7.18 10.13
CA LEU A 129 -10.82 6.13 10.73
C LEU A 129 -12.30 6.29 10.39
N HIS A 130 -12.65 7.27 9.55
CA HIS A 130 -14.01 7.54 9.12
C HIS A 130 -14.24 7.16 7.65
N PRO A 131 -15.33 6.44 7.31
CA PRO A 131 -15.61 6.01 5.94
C PRO A 131 -15.75 7.16 4.95
N GLU A 132 -16.21 8.32 5.43
CA GLU A 132 -16.40 9.53 4.63
C GLU A 132 -15.09 10.00 3.99
N SER A 133 -13.96 9.84 4.69
CA SER A 133 -12.62 10.20 4.19
C SER A 133 -12.16 9.35 3.00
N TYR A 134 -12.76 8.16 2.86
CA TYR A 134 -12.56 7.27 1.70
C TYR A 134 -13.62 7.49 0.62
N GLY A 135 -14.52 8.47 0.80
CA GLY A 135 -15.57 8.80 -0.14
C GLY A 135 -16.76 7.83 -0.10
N PHE A 136 -16.97 7.11 0.99
CA PHE A 136 -18.21 6.37 1.24
C PHE A 136 -19.30 7.31 1.73
N ARG A 137 -20.47 7.25 1.11
CA ARG A 137 -21.66 7.95 1.56
C ARG A 137 -22.52 7.02 2.41
N LYS A 138 -23.39 7.56 3.24
CA LYS A 138 -24.31 6.76 4.09
C LYS A 138 -25.15 5.76 3.30
N GLU A 139 -25.49 6.11 2.05
CA GLU A 139 -26.20 5.24 1.11
C GLU A 139 -25.41 3.99 0.69
N ASP A 140 -24.08 4.04 0.79
CA ASP A 140 -23.19 2.95 0.41
C ASP A 140 -22.94 1.96 1.55
N TYR A 141 -23.32 2.31 2.80
CA TYR A 141 -22.96 1.56 4.00
C TYR A 141 -23.51 0.13 4.02
N GLN A 142 -24.62 -0.12 3.36
CA GLN A 142 -25.26 -1.46 3.28
C GLN A 142 -24.85 -2.24 2.02
N LYS A 143 -24.11 -1.63 1.09
CA LYS A 143 -23.67 -2.31 -0.12
C LYS A 143 -22.64 -3.38 0.19
N LYS A 144 -22.76 -4.54 -0.44
CA LYS A 144 -21.78 -5.62 -0.31
C LYS A 144 -20.47 -5.24 -1.00
N ILE A 145 -19.38 -5.39 -0.28
CA ILE A 145 -18.01 -5.12 -0.72
C ILE A 145 -17.23 -6.42 -0.64
N PHE A 146 -16.47 -6.71 -1.68
CA PHE A 146 -15.58 -7.86 -1.74
C PHE A 146 -14.25 -7.53 -1.03
N LEU A 147 -13.83 -8.36 -0.08
CA LEU A 147 -12.64 -8.13 0.76
C LEU A 147 -11.52 -9.15 0.56
N ASP A 148 -11.73 -10.18 -0.28
CA ASP A 148 -10.74 -11.22 -0.61
C ASP A 148 -9.99 -11.79 0.61
N GLY A 149 -10.72 -12.05 1.69
CA GLY A 149 -10.11 -12.62 2.90
C GLY A 149 -9.22 -11.65 3.70
N VAL A 150 -9.27 -10.35 3.42
CA VAL A 150 -8.57 -9.32 4.23
C VAL A 150 -9.09 -9.33 5.67
N THR A 151 -10.36 -9.68 5.85
CA THR A 151 -10.98 -10.03 7.13
C THR A 151 -11.42 -11.50 7.11
N ASN A 152 -12.04 -11.99 8.16
CA ASN A 152 -12.56 -13.36 8.20
C ASN A 152 -13.73 -13.62 7.25
N LYS A 153 -14.27 -12.58 6.60
CA LYS A 153 -15.38 -12.66 5.65
C LYS A 153 -14.89 -12.31 4.24
N GLN A 154 -15.40 -13.05 3.25
CA GLN A 154 -15.13 -12.75 1.85
C GLN A 154 -15.88 -11.51 1.35
N TYR A 155 -17.10 -11.31 1.84
CA TYR A 155 -17.94 -10.15 1.56
C TYR A 155 -18.42 -9.53 2.86
N SER A 156 -18.47 -8.20 2.94
CA SER A 156 -19.04 -7.48 4.06
C SER A 156 -19.54 -6.11 3.60
N ASN A 157 -20.31 -5.44 4.43
CA ASN A 157 -20.72 -4.05 4.20
C ASN A 157 -19.93 -3.10 5.13
N ILE A 158 -19.95 -1.80 4.86
CA ILE A 158 -19.19 -0.81 5.64
C ILE A 158 -19.58 -0.84 7.12
N THR A 159 -20.86 -1.01 7.42
CA THR A 159 -21.35 -1.08 8.81
C THR A 159 -20.76 -2.27 9.57
N GLU A 160 -20.75 -3.44 8.96
CA GLU A 160 -20.15 -4.65 9.55
C GLU A 160 -18.64 -4.51 9.73
N ILE A 161 -17.95 -3.95 8.73
CA ILE A 161 -16.51 -3.69 8.79
C ILE A 161 -16.19 -2.74 9.96
N LEU A 162 -16.92 -1.64 10.08
CA LEU A 162 -16.71 -0.67 11.16
C LEU A 162 -16.97 -1.27 12.54
N ASN A 163 -18.06 -2.04 12.70
CA ASN A 163 -18.36 -2.70 13.97
C ASN A 163 -17.24 -3.67 14.36
N PHE A 164 -16.79 -4.48 13.41
CA PHE A 164 -15.67 -5.40 13.63
C PHE A 164 -14.38 -4.66 14.00
N LEU A 165 -14.02 -3.63 13.27
CA LEU A 165 -12.77 -2.89 13.50
C LEU A 165 -12.80 -2.14 14.84
N ARG A 166 -13.93 -1.52 15.17
CA ARG A 166 -14.10 -0.81 16.47
C ARG A 166 -14.07 -1.77 17.64
N GLU A 167 -14.71 -2.94 17.52
CA GLU A 167 -14.67 -3.97 18.54
C GLU A 167 -13.25 -4.47 18.81
N LYS A 168 -12.50 -4.77 17.73
CA LYS A 168 -11.16 -5.37 17.84
C LYS A 168 -10.06 -4.35 18.13
N TYR A 169 -10.11 -3.13 17.60
CA TYR A 169 -9.01 -2.16 17.67
C TYR A 169 -9.29 -0.92 18.51
N CYS A 170 -10.55 -0.64 18.86
CA CYS A 170 -10.92 0.55 19.63
C CYS A 170 -11.61 0.19 20.95
N GLY A 171 -11.43 -1.03 21.43
CA GLY A 171 -11.93 -1.53 22.69
C GLY A 171 -11.09 -1.06 23.90
N PRO A 172 -11.18 -1.77 25.04
CA PRO A 172 -10.40 -1.45 26.24
C PRO A 172 -8.91 -1.85 26.13
N LEU A 173 -8.48 -2.44 25.01
CA LEU A 173 -7.11 -2.80 24.72
C LEU A 173 -6.65 -2.09 23.45
N GLY A 174 -5.49 -1.45 23.51
CA GLY A 174 -4.81 -0.87 22.37
C GLY A 174 -3.79 -1.84 21.78
N TYR A 175 -3.85 -2.08 20.47
CA TYR A 175 -2.91 -2.96 19.76
C TYR A 175 -2.03 -2.15 18.82
N GLU A 176 -0.72 -2.16 19.08
CA GLU A 176 0.28 -1.50 18.25
C GLU A 176 1.32 -2.53 17.78
N TYR A 177 1.14 -3.07 16.57
CA TYR A 177 1.99 -4.13 16.03
C TYR A 177 2.43 -3.91 14.58
N MET A 178 1.92 -2.87 13.93
CA MET A 178 2.21 -2.61 12.51
C MET A 178 3.66 -2.19 12.24
N HIS A 179 4.41 -1.80 13.30
CA HIS A 179 5.84 -1.52 13.24
C HIS A 179 6.72 -2.78 13.15
N ILE A 180 6.17 -3.96 13.43
CA ILE A 180 6.90 -5.23 13.32
C ILE A 180 7.33 -5.46 11.88
N SER A 181 8.63 -5.51 11.62
CA SER A 181 9.19 -5.67 10.27
C SER A 181 8.94 -7.05 9.69
N ASN A 182 8.99 -8.10 10.52
CA ASN A 182 8.80 -9.48 10.09
C ASN A 182 7.31 -9.72 9.71
N PRO A 183 7.00 -10.02 8.43
CA PRO A 183 5.63 -10.20 7.98
C PRO A 183 4.92 -11.42 8.60
N THR A 184 5.67 -12.46 8.96
CA THR A 184 5.12 -13.68 9.59
C THR A 184 4.66 -13.38 11.01
N GLU A 185 5.47 -12.70 11.81
CA GLU A 185 5.13 -12.26 13.16
C GLU A 185 3.95 -11.28 13.16
N ARG A 186 3.98 -10.29 12.25
CA ARG A 186 2.90 -9.33 12.08
C ARG A 186 1.58 -10.00 11.69
N LYS A 187 1.64 -11.02 10.81
CA LYS A 187 0.47 -11.83 10.45
C LYS A 187 -0.05 -12.62 11.64
N TRP A 188 0.84 -13.24 12.43
CA TRP A 188 0.46 -13.98 13.61
C TRP A 188 -0.29 -13.09 14.63
N PHE A 189 0.25 -11.89 14.90
CA PHE A 189 -0.37 -10.90 15.77
C PHE A 189 -1.77 -10.51 15.27
N ARG A 190 -1.88 -10.15 14.01
CA ARG A 190 -3.16 -9.80 13.39
C ARG A 190 -4.17 -10.95 13.53
N ASP A 191 -3.75 -12.16 13.19
CA ASP A 191 -4.64 -13.32 13.25
C ASP A 191 -5.10 -13.59 14.69
N ARG A 192 -4.24 -13.32 15.67
CA ARG A 192 -4.58 -13.44 17.08
C ARG A 192 -5.58 -12.39 17.54
N VAL A 193 -5.42 -11.14 17.14
CA VAL A 193 -6.34 -10.04 17.48
C VAL A 193 -7.71 -10.22 16.80
N GLU A 194 -7.70 -10.55 15.50
CA GLU A 194 -8.92 -10.57 14.69
C GLU A 194 -9.74 -11.86 14.81
N LYS A 195 -9.09 -13.02 15.06
CA LYS A 195 -9.73 -14.34 15.11
C LYS A 195 -9.93 -14.87 16.53
N ALA A 196 -9.32 -14.24 17.54
CA ALA A 196 -9.46 -14.71 18.91
C ALA A 196 -10.92 -14.56 19.34
N ASP A 197 -11.49 -15.67 19.81
CA ASP A 197 -12.73 -15.64 20.58
C ASP A 197 -12.48 -14.85 21.86
N ASP A 198 -13.49 -14.11 22.30
CA ASP A 198 -13.39 -13.32 23.52
C ASP A 198 -13.02 -14.23 24.71
N PHE A 199 -11.84 -14.03 25.26
CA PHE A 199 -11.40 -14.70 26.47
C PHE A 199 -12.29 -14.24 27.61
N LYS A 200 -13.22 -15.10 28.03
CA LYS A 200 -14.10 -14.81 29.16
C LYS A 200 -13.46 -15.37 30.42
N PHE A 201 -12.93 -14.49 31.25
CA PHE A 201 -12.50 -14.87 32.59
C PHE A 201 -13.70 -15.09 33.50
N THR A 202 -13.64 -16.12 34.34
CA THR A 202 -14.58 -16.30 35.42
C THR A 202 -14.39 -15.21 36.49
N GLN A 203 -15.41 -14.95 37.33
CA GLN A 203 -15.28 -13.96 38.39
C GLN A 203 -14.09 -14.26 39.32
N ASN A 204 -13.92 -15.49 39.74
CA ASN A 204 -12.78 -15.91 40.58
C ASN A 204 -11.43 -15.71 39.89
N GLY A 205 -11.39 -15.90 38.55
CA GLY A 205 -10.18 -15.63 37.76
C GLY A 205 -9.81 -14.14 37.74
N LYS A 206 -10.80 -13.26 37.62
CA LYS A 206 -10.59 -11.80 37.68
C LYS A 206 -10.09 -11.35 39.05
N GLU A 207 -10.68 -11.90 40.12
CA GLU A 207 -10.25 -11.61 41.50
C GLU A 207 -8.83 -12.10 41.78
N ALA A 208 -8.48 -13.27 41.30
CA ALA A 208 -7.12 -13.80 41.44
C ALA A 208 -6.09 -12.93 40.70
N ILE A 209 -6.41 -12.45 39.49
CA ILE A 209 -5.55 -11.52 38.74
C ILE A 209 -5.40 -10.19 39.50
N LEU A 210 -6.51 -9.61 39.96
CA LEU A 210 -6.50 -8.37 40.73
C LEU A 210 -5.65 -8.50 42.00
N ASN A 211 -5.80 -9.59 42.75
CA ASN A 211 -5.00 -9.85 43.95
C ASN A 211 -3.50 -9.91 43.63
N LYS A 212 -3.12 -10.54 42.49
CA LYS A 212 -1.71 -10.61 42.08
C LYS A 212 -1.16 -9.23 41.68
N LEU A 213 -1.97 -8.40 41.02
CA LEU A 213 -1.59 -7.03 40.68
C LEU A 213 -1.37 -6.17 41.94
N ILE A 214 -2.31 -6.23 42.90
CA ILE A 214 -2.19 -5.50 44.16
C ILE A 214 -0.95 -5.97 44.95
N GLN A 215 -0.69 -7.28 45.00
CA GLN A 215 0.53 -7.81 45.65
C GLN A 215 1.80 -7.31 44.96
N ALA A 216 1.84 -7.20 43.63
CA ALA A 216 2.99 -6.72 42.90
C ALA A 216 3.23 -5.20 43.10
N GLU A 217 2.16 -4.41 43.22
CA GLU A 217 2.26 -2.96 43.44
C GLU A 217 2.65 -2.63 44.88
N GLY A 218 2.25 -3.46 45.86
CA GLY A 218 2.54 -3.26 47.29
C GLY A 218 3.91 -3.79 47.72
N TYR A 219 4.76 -4.30 46.83
CA TYR A 219 6.07 -4.80 47.08
C TYR A 219 7.14 -3.74 46.90
#